data_4a5a5e7e18a43f284c8d4718e8ed7463
#
_entry.id   4a5a5e7e18a43f284c8d4718e8ed7463
#
_cell.length_a   1.000
_cell.length_b   1.000
_cell.length_c   1.000
_cell.angle_alpha   90.00
_cell.angle_beta   90.00
_cell.angle_gamma   90.00
#
_symmetry.space_group_name_H-M   'P 1'
#
loop_
_entity.id
_entity.type
_entity.pdbx_description
1 polymer ?
#
loop_
_entity_poly.entity_id
_entity_poly.type
_entity_poly.pdbx_seq_one_letter_code
_entity_poly.pdbx_strand_id
1 'polypeptide(L)'
;MPDELLGEDIVRWSERQAEALRRVADRHPDAEVDWPRVIETVESAGHGRLHEIEAETVRALYWHLMLVAQPGARNQREWREAAERGRRASRTHMEAGAQHRIELRRLYARALREVRLLGRIGAAEPQPLLGECPISLDEWLGADLDTEGVLRRVRV
;
A
#
# COMPACT_ATOMS: atom_id res chain seq x y z
N MET A 1 -2.26 -5.35 -26.22
CA MET A 1 -3.20 -6.50 -26.18
C MET A 1 -3.85 -6.57 -24.80
N PRO A 2 -5.12 -6.93 -24.65
CA PRO A 2 -5.77 -7.03 -23.33
C PRO A 2 -5.06 -7.97 -22.34
N ASP A 3 -4.44 -9.03 -22.84
CA ASP A 3 -3.75 -10.04 -22.03
C ASP A 3 -2.44 -9.55 -21.39
N GLU A 4 -1.76 -8.60 -21.98
CA GLU A 4 -0.51 -8.05 -21.42
C GLU A 4 -0.74 -7.27 -20.14
N LEU A 5 -1.90 -6.58 -20.03
CA LEU A 5 -2.25 -5.81 -18.83
C LEU A 5 -2.68 -6.69 -17.65
N LEU A 6 -3.22 -7.89 -17.90
CA LEU A 6 -3.61 -8.81 -16.83
C LEU A 6 -2.40 -9.33 -16.04
N GLY A 7 -1.25 -9.51 -16.72
CA GLY A 7 -0.02 -9.98 -16.09
C GLY A 7 0.82 -8.89 -15.42
N GLU A 8 0.66 -7.64 -15.84
CA GLU A 8 1.53 -6.53 -15.42
C GLU A 8 0.82 -5.48 -14.54
N ASP A 9 -0.47 -5.23 -14.77
CA ASP A 9 -1.25 -4.22 -14.06
C ASP A 9 -2.72 -4.62 -13.94
N ILE A 10 -3.04 -5.42 -12.94
CA ILE A 10 -4.39 -5.93 -12.70
C ILE A 10 -5.37 -4.81 -12.31
N VAL A 11 -4.91 -3.74 -11.65
CA VAL A 11 -5.75 -2.60 -11.27
C VAL A 11 -6.25 -1.91 -12.53
N ARG A 12 -5.36 -1.56 -13.43
CA ARG A 12 -5.69 -0.89 -14.69
C ARG A 12 -6.49 -1.79 -15.64
N TRP A 13 -6.15 -3.08 -15.66
CA TRP A 13 -6.88 -4.06 -16.48
C TRP A 13 -8.32 -4.17 -16.02
N SER A 14 -8.60 -4.34 -14.73
CA SER A 14 -9.95 -4.50 -14.20
C SER A 14 -10.83 -3.27 -14.46
N GLU A 15 -10.29 -2.07 -14.32
CA GLU A 15 -10.99 -0.81 -14.63
C GLU A 15 -11.40 -0.75 -16.11
N ARG A 16 -10.48 -1.06 -17.02
CA ARG A 16 -10.77 -1.08 -18.48
C ARG A 16 -11.80 -2.14 -18.86
N GLN A 17 -11.69 -3.33 -18.28
CA GLN A 17 -12.63 -4.41 -18.56
C GLN A 17 -14.03 -4.08 -18.03
N ALA A 18 -14.14 -3.57 -16.80
CA ALA A 18 -15.40 -3.15 -16.22
C ALA A 18 -16.09 -2.07 -17.07
N GLU A 19 -15.33 -1.08 -17.55
CA GLU A 19 -15.84 -0.06 -18.45
C GLU A 19 -16.31 -0.63 -19.79
N ALA A 20 -15.55 -1.56 -20.38
CA ALA A 20 -15.95 -2.24 -21.61
C ALA A 20 -17.24 -3.05 -21.43
N LEU A 21 -17.34 -3.79 -20.32
CA LEU A 21 -18.53 -4.58 -19.97
C LEU A 21 -19.76 -3.69 -19.77
N ARG A 22 -19.63 -2.52 -19.13
CA ARG A 22 -20.74 -1.55 -19.02
C ARG A 22 -21.26 -1.13 -20.39
N ARG A 23 -20.36 -0.80 -21.33
CA ARG A 23 -20.76 -0.45 -22.70
C ARG A 23 -21.45 -1.59 -23.44
N VAL A 24 -21.10 -2.84 -23.16
CA VAL A 24 -21.79 -4.02 -23.73
C VAL A 24 -23.16 -4.20 -23.07
N ALA A 25 -23.25 -4.09 -21.75
CA ALA A 25 -24.50 -4.18 -21.00
C ALA A 25 -25.54 -3.15 -21.49
N ASP A 26 -25.12 -1.90 -21.73
CA ASP A 26 -25.99 -0.83 -22.23
C ASP A 26 -26.59 -1.15 -23.63
N ARG A 27 -25.86 -1.93 -24.45
CA ARG A 27 -26.34 -2.33 -25.80
C ARG A 27 -27.16 -3.60 -25.79
N HIS A 28 -27.05 -4.42 -24.76
CA HIS A 28 -27.71 -5.73 -24.67
C HIS A 28 -28.38 -5.92 -23.29
N PRO A 29 -29.33 -5.03 -22.93
CA PRO A 29 -29.97 -5.05 -21.61
C PRO A 29 -30.78 -6.33 -21.36
N ASP A 30 -31.29 -6.97 -22.44
CA ASP A 30 -32.13 -8.15 -22.37
C ASP A 30 -31.36 -9.48 -22.45
N ALA A 31 -30.01 -9.43 -22.40
CA ALA A 31 -29.20 -10.64 -22.38
C ALA A 31 -29.41 -11.40 -21.06
N GLU A 32 -29.40 -12.75 -21.14
CA GLU A 32 -29.45 -13.64 -19.95
C GLU A 32 -28.16 -13.56 -19.10
N VAL A 33 -27.58 -12.36 -18.96
CA VAL A 33 -26.34 -12.10 -18.22
C VAL A 33 -26.64 -11.14 -17.09
N ASP A 34 -26.27 -11.53 -15.88
CA ASP A 34 -26.26 -10.62 -14.72
C ASP A 34 -25.07 -9.65 -14.85
N TRP A 35 -25.22 -8.64 -15.72
CA TRP A 35 -24.19 -7.65 -16.00
C TRP A 35 -23.64 -6.96 -14.75
N PRO A 36 -24.48 -6.51 -13.80
CA PRO A 36 -23.99 -5.90 -12.56
C PRO A 36 -23.02 -6.80 -11.83
N ARG A 37 -23.36 -8.07 -11.67
CA ARG A 37 -22.52 -9.04 -10.95
C ARG A 37 -21.22 -9.37 -11.69
N VAL A 38 -21.26 -9.48 -13.00
CA VAL A 38 -20.05 -9.72 -13.81
C VAL A 38 -19.09 -8.53 -13.72
N ILE A 39 -19.60 -7.31 -13.83
CA ILE A 39 -18.83 -6.09 -13.71
C ILE A 39 -18.22 -5.99 -12.32
N GLU A 40 -19.00 -6.18 -11.26
CA GLU A 40 -18.53 -6.18 -9.87
C GLU A 40 -17.41 -7.21 -9.64
N THR A 41 -17.54 -8.41 -10.22
CA THR A 41 -16.52 -9.46 -10.11
C THR A 41 -15.18 -9.02 -10.72
N VAL A 42 -15.23 -8.39 -11.89
CA VAL A 42 -14.03 -7.87 -12.56
C VAL A 42 -13.40 -6.72 -11.77
N GLU A 43 -14.19 -5.79 -11.25
CA GLU A 43 -13.70 -4.69 -10.41
C GLU A 43 -13.09 -5.18 -9.11
N SER A 44 -13.66 -6.24 -8.52
CA SER A 44 -13.16 -6.83 -7.28
C SER A 44 -11.74 -7.35 -7.40
N ALA A 45 -11.32 -7.82 -8.58
CA ALA A 45 -9.96 -8.26 -8.82
C ALA A 45 -8.95 -7.10 -8.66
N GLY A 46 -9.26 -5.94 -9.25
CA GLY A 46 -8.42 -4.73 -9.10
C GLY A 46 -8.44 -4.17 -7.68
N HIS A 47 -9.60 -4.14 -7.02
CA HIS A 47 -9.74 -3.71 -5.64
C HIS A 47 -8.97 -4.61 -4.68
N GLY A 48 -9.02 -5.93 -4.87
CA GLY A 48 -8.25 -6.90 -4.08
C GLY A 48 -6.74 -6.63 -4.19
N ARG A 49 -6.24 -6.42 -5.41
CA ARG A 49 -4.84 -6.12 -5.66
C ARG A 49 -4.41 -4.80 -5.03
N LEU A 50 -5.21 -3.75 -5.17
CA LEU A 50 -4.96 -2.47 -4.54
C LEU A 50 -4.86 -2.59 -3.02
N HIS A 51 -5.76 -3.36 -2.42
CA HIS A 51 -5.77 -3.61 -0.98
C HIS A 51 -4.52 -4.36 -0.50
N GLU A 52 -4.03 -5.34 -1.27
CA GLU A 52 -2.75 -6.03 -0.99
C GLU A 52 -1.57 -5.06 -0.97
N ILE A 53 -1.46 -4.20 -2.00
CA ILE A 53 -0.39 -3.19 -2.11
C ILE A 53 -0.46 -2.19 -0.94
N GLU A 54 -1.66 -1.73 -0.57
CA GLU A 54 -1.86 -0.87 0.61
C GLU A 54 -1.39 -1.57 1.90
N ALA A 55 -1.77 -2.83 2.10
CA ALA A 55 -1.41 -3.59 3.29
C ALA A 55 0.10 -3.82 3.41
N GLU A 56 0.78 -4.13 2.30
CA GLU A 56 2.25 -4.25 2.25
C GLU A 56 2.93 -2.92 2.60
N THR A 57 2.43 -1.83 2.04
CA THR A 57 2.97 -0.49 2.29
C THR A 57 2.78 -0.07 3.75
N VAL A 58 1.60 -0.30 4.33
CA VAL A 58 1.33 -0.04 5.76
C VAL A 58 2.28 -0.85 6.64
N ARG A 59 2.48 -2.14 6.32
CA ARG A 59 3.38 -3.01 7.09
C ARG A 59 4.83 -2.52 7.03
N ALA A 60 5.30 -2.08 5.87
CA ALA A 60 6.63 -1.51 5.71
C ALA A 60 6.79 -0.21 6.52
N LEU A 61 5.83 0.71 6.43
CA LEU A 61 5.81 1.94 7.23
C LEU A 61 5.77 1.64 8.73
N TYR A 62 4.96 0.67 9.16
CA TYR A 62 4.87 0.25 10.56
C TYR A 62 6.25 -0.12 11.13
N TRP A 63 7.04 -0.94 10.43
CA TRP A 63 8.36 -1.33 10.91
C TRP A 63 9.36 -0.18 10.94
N HIS A 64 9.31 0.73 9.98
CA HIS A 64 10.13 1.95 10.02
C HIS A 64 9.78 2.82 11.24
N LEU A 65 8.49 3.01 11.51
CA LEU A 65 8.03 3.77 12.66
C LEU A 65 8.40 3.09 14.00
N MET A 66 8.31 1.77 14.08
CA MET A 66 8.72 1.00 15.26
C MET A 66 10.21 1.15 15.56
N LEU A 67 11.06 1.16 14.53
CA LEU A 67 12.50 1.40 14.69
C LEU A 67 12.81 2.74 15.34
N VAL A 68 12.05 3.77 15.02
CA VAL A 68 12.19 5.10 15.63
C VAL A 68 11.55 5.16 17.00
N ALA A 69 10.32 4.63 17.14
CA ALA A 69 9.55 4.71 18.38
C ALA A 69 10.26 3.98 19.55
N GLN A 70 10.94 2.87 19.26
CA GLN A 70 11.56 2.03 20.28
C GLN A 70 13.04 1.71 19.96
N PRO A 71 13.95 2.69 20.02
CA PRO A 71 15.35 2.51 19.62
C PRO A 71 16.14 1.53 20.51
N GLY A 72 15.67 1.25 21.72
CA GLY A 72 16.27 0.29 22.64
C GLY A 72 15.70 -1.13 22.59
N ALA A 73 14.80 -1.42 21.64
CA ALA A 73 14.21 -2.74 21.56
C ALA A 73 15.22 -3.82 21.15
N ARG A 74 15.11 -5.02 21.75
CA ARG A 74 16.00 -6.15 21.44
C ARG A 74 15.89 -6.62 19.99
N ASN A 75 14.73 -6.41 19.37
CA ASN A 75 14.40 -6.90 18.02
C ASN A 75 14.71 -5.87 16.91
N GLN A 76 15.53 -4.85 17.18
CA GLN A 76 15.88 -3.79 16.23
C GLN A 76 16.39 -4.34 14.88
N ARG A 77 17.21 -5.39 14.91
CA ARG A 77 17.73 -6.03 13.70
C ARG A 77 16.62 -6.65 12.86
N GLU A 78 15.76 -7.43 13.49
CA GLU A 78 14.62 -8.10 12.82
C GLU A 78 13.64 -7.07 12.24
N TRP A 79 13.37 -6.00 12.96
CA TRP A 79 12.51 -4.91 12.49
C TRP A 79 13.11 -4.18 11.31
N ARG A 80 14.43 -3.96 11.30
CA ARG A 80 15.13 -3.36 10.17
C ARG A 80 15.03 -4.24 8.92
N GLU A 81 15.28 -5.51 9.06
CA GLU A 81 15.12 -6.47 7.97
C GLU A 81 13.67 -6.54 7.46
N ALA A 82 12.68 -6.46 8.35
CA ALA A 82 11.27 -6.43 7.98
C ALA A 82 10.89 -5.12 7.26
N ALA A 83 11.40 -3.98 7.73
CA ALA A 83 11.20 -2.67 7.09
C ALA A 83 11.77 -2.66 5.66
N GLU A 84 13.00 -3.13 5.48
CA GLU A 84 13.68 -3.19 4.19
C GLU A 84 12.97 -4.16 3.21
N ARG A 85 12.61 -5.36 3.67
CA ARG A 85 11.86 -6.32 2.86
C ARG A 85 10.50 -5.77 2.46
N GLY A 86 9.77 -5.19 3.41
CA GLY A 86 8.44 -4.63 3.16
C GLY A 86 8.49 -3.47 2.18
N ARG A 87 9.46 -2.57 2.31
CA ARG A 87 9.61 -1.47 1.36
C ARG A 87 10.00 -1.96 -0.04
N ARG A 88 10.89 -2.96 -0.12
CA ARG A 88 11.24 -3.58 -1.40
C ARG A 88 10.03 -4.23 -2.06
N ALA A 89 9.23 -4.99 -1.32
CA ALA A 89 7.99 -5.59 -1.80
C ALA A 89 7.00 -4.52 -2.29
N SER A 90 6.77 -3.48 -1.49
CA SER A 90 5.92 -2.33 -1.86
C SER A 90 6.36 -1.70 -3.20
N ARG A 91 7.66 -1.51 -3.41
CA ARG A 91 8.20 -0.98 -4.69
C ARG A 91 8.01 -1.94 -5.85
N THR A 92 8.30 -3.23 -5.64
CA THR A 92 8.21 -4.26 -6.69
C THR A 92 6.77 -4.50 -7.13
N HIS A 93 5.82 -4.46 -6.19
CA HIS A 93 4.42 -4.74 -6.44
C HIS A 93 3.58 -3.51 -6.80
N MET A 94 4.18 -2.30 -6.74
CA MET A 94 3.49 -1.07 -7.07
C MET A 94 3.27 -0.96 -8.59
N GLU A 95 2.09 -1.37 -9.01
CA GLU A 95 1.64 -1.25 -10.39
C GLU A 95 1.34 0.21 -10.76
N ALA A 96 1.50 0.57 -12.03
CA ALA A 96 1.26 1.92 -12.51
C ALA A 96 -0.20 2.39 -12.26
N GLY A 97 -1.19 1.49 -12.42
CA GLY A 97 -2.58 1.78 -12.09
C GLY A 97 -2.83 2.01 -10.61
N ALA A 98 -2.08 1.30 -9.74
CA ALA A 98 -2.18 1.47 -8.29
C ALA A 98 -1.58 2.81 -7.82
N GLN A 99 -0.50 3.31 -8.44
CA GLN A 99 0.17 4.55 -8.03
C GLN A 99 -0.78 5.75 -7.94
N HIS A 100 -1.74 5.85 -8.86
CA HIS A 100 -2.72 6.94 -8.87
C HIS A 100 -3.81 6.80 -7.80
N ARG A 101 -3.91 5.64 -7.14
CA ARG A 101 -4.91 5.32 -6.11
C ARG A 101 -4.32 5.32 -4.72
N ILE A 102 -2.99 5.18 -4.61
CA ILE A 102 -2.29 5.10 -3.32
C ILE A 102 -2.06 6.49 -2.74
N GLU A 103 -2.64 6.73 -1.57
CA GLU A 103 -2.41 7.91 -0.76
C GLU A 103 -1.45 7.59 0.40
N LEU A 104 -0.14 7.76 0.20
CA LEU A 104 0.87 7.40 1.19
C LEU A 104 0.61 8.04 2.57
N ARG A 105 0.10 9.28 2.60
CA ARG A 105 -0.25 9.98 3.85
C ARG A 105 -1.31 9.22 4.65
N ARG A 106 -2.33 8.69 3.98
CA ARG A 106 -3.38 7.87 4.61
C ARG A 106 -2.80 6.57 5.19
N LEU A 107 -1.94 5.90 4.43
CA LEU A 107 -1.28 4.66 4.86
C LEU A 107 -0.33 4.90 6.03
N TYR A 108 0.42 6.01 6.01
CA TYR A 108 1.26 6.45 7.12
C TYR A 108 0.43 6.68 8.39
N ALA A 109 -0.66 7.41 8.29
CA ALA A 109 -1.54 7.67 9.43
C ALA A 109 -2.12 6.37 10.02
N ARG A 110 -2.39 5.36 9.18
CA ARG A 110 -2.81 4.03 9.62
C ARG A 110 -1.67 3.33 10.37
N ALA A 111 -0.47 3.26 9.79
CA ALA A 111 0.69 2.66 10.43
C ALA A 111 1.03 3.34 11.76
N LEU A 112 0.96 4.67 11.81
CA LEU A 112 1.23 5.46 13.02
C LEU A 112 0.22 5.14 14.15
N ARG A 113 -1.07 4.95 13.82
CA ARG A 113 -2.05 4.51 14.81
C ARG A 113 -1.74 3.13 15.38
N GLU A 114 -1.34 2.20 14.53
CA GLU A 114 -0.94 0.84 14.94
C GLU A 114 0.27 0.88 15.88
N VAL A 115 1.30 1.65 15.54
CA VAL A 115 2.48 1.86 16.40
C VAL A 115 2.10 2.47 17.76
N ARG A 116 1.23 3.48 17.78
CA ARG A 116 0.79 4.13 19.01
C ARG A 116 -0.03 3.21 19.91
N LEU A 117 -0.82 2.32 19.34
CA LEU A 117 -1.58 1.33 20.09
C LEU A 117 -0.66 0.28 20.73
N LEU A 118 0.29 -0.26 19.97
CA LEU A 118 1.22 -1.29 20.43
C LEU A 118 2.35 -0.72 21.30
N GLY A 119 2.80 0.51 21.04
CA GLY A 119 3.80 1.20 21.83
C GLY A 119 3.38 1.46 23.29
N ARG A 120 2.07 1.44 23.59
CA ARG A 120 1.55 1.52 24.97
C ARG A 120 1.69 0.22 25.76
N ILE A 121 2.01 -0.88 25.09
CA ILE A 121 2.17 -2.21 25.71
C ILE A 121 3.63 -2.48 26.06
N GLY A 122 4.57 -1.68 25.55
CA GLY A 122 5.99 -1.81 25.83
C GLY A 122 6.42 -1.15 27.14
N ALA A 123 7.52 -1.65 27.73
CA ALA A 123 8.03 -1.17 29.01
C ALA A 123 8.78 0.18 28.95
N ALA A 124 9.06 0.70 27.76
CA ALA A 124 9.76 1.97 27.54
C ALA A 124 8.83 3.00 26.89
N GLU A 125 8.96 4.25 27.31
CA GLU A 125 8.25 5.37 26.70
C GLU A 125 8.68 5.53 25.23
N PRO A 126 7.75 5.49 24.26
CA PRO A 126 8.11 5.56 22.84
C PRO A 126 8.67 6.95 22.49
N GLN A 127 9.67 6.98 21.62
CA GLN A 127 10.18 8.22 21.04
C GLN A 127 9.10 8.90 20.20
N PRO A 128 9.03 10.23 20.19
CA PRO A 128 8.04 10.96 19.41
C PRO A 128 8.23 10.75 17.90
N LEU A 129 7.12 10.59 17.21
CA LEU A 129 7.04 10.44 15.76
C LEU A 129 6.26 11.60 15.14
N LEU A 130 6.64 12.01 13.93
CA LEU A 130 5.88 13.00 13.18
C LEU A 130 4.43 12.53 12.99
N GLY A 131 3.48 13.44 13.23
CA GLY A 131 2.04 13.15 13.08
C GLY A 131 1.60 13.04 11.63
N GLU A 132 2.34 13.70 10.71
CA GLU A 132 2.09 13.70 9.27
C GLU A 132 3.21 13.01 8.51
N CYS A 133 2.87 12.40 7.38
CA CYS A 133 3.84 11.72 6.53
C CYS A 133 4.80 12.73 5.88
N PRO A 134 6.11 12.69 6.18
CA PRO A 134 7.09 13.60 5.63
C PRO A 134 7.67 13.15 4.27
N ILE A 135 7.13 12.08 3.71
CA ILE A 135 7.65 11.40 2.51
C ILE A 135 6.54 11.39 1.45
N SER A 136 6.87 11.75 0.21
CA SER A 136 5.97 11.57 -0.93
C SER A 136 5.95 10.12 -1.42
N LEU A 137 4.95 9.73 -2.22
CA LEU A 137 4.90 8.41 -2.82
C LEU A 137 6.09 8.16 -3.75
N ASP A 138 6.47 9.17 -4.54
CA ASP A 138 7.61 9.07 -5.46
C ASP A 138 8.92 8.84 -4.72
N GLU A 139 9.15 9.54 -3.60
CA GLU A 139 10.31 9.30 -2.74
C GLU A 139 10.28 7.92 -2.09
N TRP A 140 9.10 7.46 -1.65
CA TRP A 140 8.92 6.12 -1.07
C TRP A 140 9.28 5.02 -2.06
N LEU A 141 8.89 5.18 -3.32
CA LEU A 141 9.18 4.24 -4.40
C LEU A 141 10.58 4.43 -4.99
N GLY A 142 11.19 5.58 -4.80
CA GLY A 142 12.51 5.92 -5.33
C GLY A 142 13.63 5.03 -4.78
N ALA A 143 14.71 4.87 -5.56
CA ALA A 143 15.89 4.11 -5.14
C ALA A 143 16.76 4.87 -4.12
N ASP A 144 16.71 6.20 -4.16
CA ASP A 144 17.61 7.07 -3.38
C ASP A 144 17.25 7.17 -1.90
N LEU A 145 16.00 6.84 -1.54
CA LEU A 145 15.57 6.82 -0.14
C LEU A 145 15.87 5.44 0.45
N ASP A 146 16.84 5.35 1.32
CA ASP A 146 17.14 4.15 2.12
C ASP A 146 16.39 4.13 3.46
N THR A 147 16.51 3.03 4.20
CA THR A 147 15.90 2.90 5.53
C THR A 147 16.34 4.03 6.47
N GLU A 148 17.62 4.38 6.50
CA GLU A 148 18.11 5.48 7.36
C GLU A 148 17.52 6.83 6.95
N GLY A 149 17.33 7.07 5.67
CA GLY A 149 16.64 8.25 5.13
C GLY A 149 15.20 8.34 5.62
N VAL A 150 14.46 7.22 5.61
CA VAL A 150 13.10 7.16 6.17
C VAL A 150 13.12 7.47 7.66
N LEU A 151 14.01 6.79 8.43
CA LEU A 151 14.08 6.97 9.89
C LEU A 151 14.39 8.41 10.29
N ARG A 152 15.29 9.09 9.56
CA ARG A 152 15.63 10.51 9.82
C ARG A 152 14.42 11.43 9.59
N ARG A 153 13.59 11.15 8.58
CA ARG A 153 12.47 12.02 8.22
C ARG A 153 11.26 11.86 9.14
N VAL A 154 11.03 10.68 9.71
CA VAL A 154 9.86 10.42 10.57
C VAL A 154 10.06 10.77 12.04
N ARG A 155 11.28 11.13 12.43
CA ARG A 155 11.60 11.63 13.78
C ARG A 155 11.11 13.08 13.97
N VAL A 156 10.68 13.41 15.18
CA VAL A 156 10.45 14.80 15.62
C VAL A 156 11.77 15.46 15.95
#